data_2dd32b7e6466bbe0006d0891d0461a0b
#
_entry.id   2dd32b7e6466bbe0006d0891d0461a0b
#
_cell.length_a   1.000
_cell.length_b   1.000
_cell.length_c   1.000
_cell.angle_alpha   90.00
_cell.angle_beta   90.00
_cell.angle_gamma   90.00
#
_symmetry.space_group_name_H-M   'P 1'
#
loop_
_entity.id
_entity.type
_entity.pdbx_description
1 polymer ?
#
loop_
_entity_poly.entity_id
_entity_poly.type
_entity_poly.pdbx_seq_one_letter_code
_entity_poly.pdbx_strand_id
1 'polypeptide(L)'
;MNMTNRKDALRDQRAKMLAAAPDWHASDARVNPRVAIGSIIAMWAIYFLITSALAALTGVPEQWPSAGRRAIVVVAGILCTFVLYQLLQRAQPQSFGARLAAALGAAVPLVIIYATVNLLVFYYWFPVSDSAKIIEEMQLKYPVAWETMLILDSSIRWYFFFAVWAALYVAFGYANEMRAVERRANHFRMEAQTAQLRALHYQVNPHFLFNTLNSLSTLVLKGSKSEAETMIMNLSSFLRSSLAVDPEQLVSLDEEIALQRLYLDIEQTRFPDRLQVEVMIPAELEHACVPVLILQPIIENAIKYGVAPRP
;
A
#
# COMPACT_ATOMS: atom_id res chain seq x y z
N MET A 1 -15.54 18.35 -34.55
CA MET A 1 -15.56 17.21 -33.61
C MET A 1 -16.26 17.66 -32.34
N ASN A 2 -17.46 17.13 -32.05
CA ASN A 2 -18.45 17.68 -31.11
C ASN A 2 -17.92 17.60 -29.67
N MET A 3 -18.13 18.69 -28.87
CA MET A 3 -17.73 18.77 -27.44
C MET A 3 -18.30 17.65 -26.57
N THR A 4 -19.43 17.07 -26.96
CA THR A 4 -20.07 15.93 -26.30
C THR A 4 -19.20 14.68 -26.41
N ASN A 5 -18.63 14.39 -27.58
CA ASN A 5 -17.79 13.21 -27.82
C ASN A 5 -16.46 13.26 -27.03
N ARG A 6 -15.96 14.44 -26.71
CA ARG A 6 -14.72 14.62 -25.94
C ARG A 6 -14.96 14.38 -24.43
N LYS A 7 -16.16 14.75 -23.93
CA LYS A 7 -16.54 14.50 -22.54
C LYS A 7 -16.77 13.01 -22.29
N ASP A 8 -17.34 12.31 -23.25
CA ASP A 8 -17.60 10.86 -23.15
C ASP A 8 -16.27 10.06 -23.24
N ALA A 9 -15.36 10.46 -24.11
CA ALA A 9 -14.02 9.87 -24.18
C ALA A 9 -13.19 10.07 -22.89
N LEU A 10 -13.28 11.25 -22.28
CA LEU A 10 -12.62 11.54 -21.00
C LEU A 10 -13.26 10.77 -19.83
N ARG A 11 -14.59 10.60 -19.84
CA ARG A 11 -15.28 9.76 -18.87
C ARG A 11 -14.88 8.28 -19.00
N ASP A 12 -14.80 7.79 -20.21
CA ASP A 12 -14.40 6.40 -20.50
C ASP A 12 -12.93 6.14 -20.15
N GLN A 13 -12.03 7.10 -20.42
CA GLN A 13 -10.64 7.05 -19.97
C GLN A 13 -10.52 7.08 -18.44
N ARG A 14 -11.32 7.92 -17.78
CA ARG A 14 -11.34 7.99 -16.31
C ARG A 14 -11.91 6.71 -15.67
N ALA A 15 -12.94 6.13 -16.27
CA ALA A 15 -13.50 4.85 -15.87
C ALA A 15 -12.49 3.70 -16.06
N LYS A 16 -11.75 3.68 -17.17
CA LYS A 16 -10.67 2.71 -17.42
C LYS A 16 -9.48 2.90 -16.48
N MET A 17 -9.10 4.14 -16.14
CA MET A 17 -8.07 4.42 -15.12
C MET A 17 -8.52 3.98 -13.72
N LEU A 18 -9.78 4.20 -13.35
CA LEU A 18 -10.34 3.75 -12.06
C LEU A 18 -10.50 2.23 -12.01
N ALA A 19 -10.81 1.59 -13.13
CA ALA A 19 -10.88 0.11 -13.24
C ALA A 19 -9.50 -0.56 -13.32
N ALA A 20 -8.47 0.16 -13.78
CA ALA A 20 -7.09 -0.29 -13.80
C ALA A 20 -6.33 0.04 -12.49
N ALA A 21 -6.94 0.82 -11.57
CA ALA A 21 -6.39 0.99 -10.25
C ALA A 21 -6.32 -0.40 -9.59
N PRO A 22 -5.15 -0.83 -9.10
CA PRO A 22 -5.04 -2.11 -8.42
C PRO A 22 -6.11 -2.18 -7.34
N ASP A 23 -6.91 -3.23 -7.35
CA ASP A 23 -7.91 -3.50 -6.31
C ASP A 23 -7.20 -3.71 -4.97
N TRP A 24 -6.85 -2.60 -4.31
CA TRP A 24 -6.31 -2.57 -2.96
C TRP A 24 -7.43 -2.92 -1.96
N HIS A 25 -8.09 -4.06 -2.21
CA HIS A 25 -9.12 -4.52 -1.31
C HIS A 25 -8.54 -4.80 0.08
N ALA A 26 -9.32 -4.54 1.10
CA ALA A 26 -9.03 -4.88 2.49
C ALA A 26 -8.70 -6.37 2.71
N SER A 27 -8.88 -7.22 1.68
CA SER A 27 -8.48 -8.62 1.66
C SER A 27 -6.97 -8.84 1.78
N ASP A 28 -6.12 -7.93 1.24
CA ASP A 28 -4.66 -8.07 1.29
C ASP A 28 -4.06 -7.78 2.66
N ALA A 29 -4.83 -7.13 3.54
CA ALA A 29 -4.43 -6.83 4.91
C ALA A 29 -4.78 -7.97 5.89
N ARG A 30 -5.66 -8.91 5.49
CA ARG A 30 -6.05 -10.02 6.36
C ARG A 30 -5.03 -11.15 6.34
N VAL A 31 -4.92 -11.84 7.47
CA VAL A 31 -4.12 -13.08 7.52
C VAL A 31 -4.74 -14.10 6.56
N ASN A 32 -3.90 -14.67 5.68
CA ASN A 32 -4.36 -15.70 4.75
C ASN A 32 -5.02 -16.85 5.52
N PRO A 33 -6.26 -17.25 5.21
CA PRO A 33 -6.97 -18.32 5.91
C PRO A 33 -6.19 -19.64 5.96
N ARG A 34 -5.44 -19.96 4.92
CA ARG A 34 -4.60 -21.19 4.88
C ARG A 34 -3.49 -21.12 5.92
N VAL A 35 -2.88 -19.94 6.14
CA VAL A 35 -1.82 -19.74 7.14
C VAL A 35 -2.42 -19.84 8.55
N ALA A 36 -3.58 -19.19 8.78
CA ALA A 36 -4.25 -19.25 10.07
C ALA A 36 -4.67 -20.68 10.44
N ILE A 37 -5.35 -21.40 9.54
CA ILE A 37 -5.77 -22.78 9.77
C ILE A 37 -4.56 -23.69 9.91
N GLY A 38 -3.55 -23.52 9.07
CA GLY A 38 -2.30 -24.30 9.16
C GLY A 38 -1.59 -24.08 10.51
N SER A 39 -1.58 -22.86 11.05
CA SER A 39 -0.99 -22.57 12.35
C SER A 39 -1.76 -23.23 13.52
N ILE A 40 -3.10 -23.28 13.45
CA ILE A 40 -3.93 -23.98 14.43
C ILE A 40 -3.57 -25.47 14.43
N ILE A 41 -3.59 -26.12 13.26
CA ILE A 41 -3.31 -27.55 13.12
C ILE A 41 -1.87 -27.83 13.58
N ALA A 42 -0.89 -27.03 13.16
CA ALA A 42 0.51 -27.21 13.54
C ALA A 42 0.71 -27.10 15.06
N MET A 43 0.12 -26.09 15.69
CA MET A 43 0.20 -25.90 17.15
C MET A 43 -0.31 -27.11 17.91
N TRP A 44 -1.48 -27.62 17.56
CA TRP A 44 -2.09 -28.77 18.23
C TRP A 44 -1.38 -30.10 17.89
N ALA A 45 -0.86 -30.24 16.68
CA ALA A 45 -0.03 -31.37 16.29
C ALA A 45 1.29 -31.42 17.09
N ILE A 46 1.95 -30.29 17.24
CA ILE A 46 3.17 -30.15 18.06
C ILE A 46 2.85 -30.50 19.51
N TYR A 47 1.75 -30.00 20.07
CA TYR A 47 1.31 -30.37 21.41
C TYR A 47 1.10 -31.87 21.56
N PHE A 48 0.39 -32.51 20.61
CA PHE A 48 0.18 -33.98 20.62
C PHE A 48 1.49 -34.74 20.58
N LEU A 49 2.42 -34.33 19.70
CA LEU A 49 3.72 -34.99 19.57
C LEU A 49 4.56 -34.84 20.83
N ILE A 50 4.66 -33.67 21.41
CA ILE A 50 5.42 -33.42 22.64
C ILE A 50 4.86 -34.22 23.80
N THR A 51 3.54 -34.19 24.01
CA THR A 51 2.92 -34.92 25.13
C THR A 51 2.99 -36.43 24.94
N SER A 52 2.95 -36.93 23.70
CA SER A 52 3.11 -38.35 23.41
C SER A 52 4.56 -38.81 23.58
N ALA A 53 5.52 -37.98 23.14
CA ALA A 53 6.94 -38.26 23.36
C ALA A 53 7.31 -38.25 24.85
N LEU A 54 6.82 -37.30 25.61
CA LEU A 54 7.01 -37.19 27.05
C LEU A 54 6.44 -38.44 27.77
N ALA A 55 5.23 -38.87 27.43
CA ALA A 55 4.60 -40.05 27.98
C ALA A 55 5.42 -41.33 27.65
N ALA A 56 6.01 -41.41 26.45
CA ALA A 56 6.90 -42.52 26.06
C ALA A 56 8.20 -42.55 26.88
N LEU A 57 8.79 -41.37 27.11
CA LEU A 57 10.06 -41.26 27.87
C LEU A 57 9.89 -41.51 29.36
N THR A 58 8.74 -41.10 29.93
CA THR A 58 8.47 -41.27 31.38
C THR A 58 7.92 -42.64 31.75
N GLY A 59 7.69 -43.51 30.76
CA GLY A 59 7.21 -44.88 31.03
C GLY A 59 5.80 -44.91 31.66
N VAL A 60 4.95 -43.93 31.39
CA VAL A 60 3.59 -43.86 31.95
C VAL A 60 2.82 -45.14 31.59
N PRO A 61 2.25 -45.87 32.59
CA PRO A 61 1.35 -46.97 32.32
C PRO A 61 0.22 -46.55 31.38
N GLU A 62 -0.23 -47.48 30.50
CA GLU A 62 -1.33 -47.19 29.54
C GLU A 62 -1.02 -46.13 28.46
N GLN A 63 0.23 -46.05 28.02
CA GLN A 63 0.63 -45.06 27.02
C GLN A 63 -0.26 -45.05 25.75
N TRP A 64 -0.60 -46.23 25.21
CA TRP A 64 -1.41 -46.38 24.01
C TRP A 64 -2.89 -46.01 24.19
N PRO A 65 -3.59 -46.45 25.24
CA PRO A 65 -4.93 -45.95 25.57
C PRO A 65 -4.97 -44.43 25.79
N SER A 66 -3.95 -43.86 26.41
CA SER A 66 -3.86 -42.41 26.62
C SER A 66 -3.60 -41.61 25.34
N ALA A 67 -3.00 -42.22 24.31
CA ALA A 67 -2.85 -41.54 23.01
C ALA A 67 -4.18 -41.28 22.35
N GLY A 68 -5.15 -42.20 22.40
CA GLY A 68 -6.51 -41.97 21.90
C GLY A 68 -7.24 -40.83 22.62
N ARG A 69 -7.13 -40.78 23.95
CA ARG A 69 -7.71 -39.68 24.78
C ARG A 69 -7.09 -38.34 24.40
N ARG A 70 -5.76 -38.26 24.26
CA ARG A 70 -5.06 -37.05 23.81
C ARG A 70 -5.52 -36.63 22.44
N ALA A 71 -5.73 -37.54 21.49
CA ALA A 71 -6.24 -37.23 20.16
C ALA A 71 -7.63 -36.57 20.20
N ILE A 72 -8.55 -37.08 21.03
CA ILE A 72 -9.89 -36.50 21.19
C ILE A 72 -9.79 -35.05 21.71
N VAL A 73 -8.96 -34.82 22.72
CA VAL A 73 -8.78 -33.48 23.30
C VAL A 73 -8.09 -32.53 22.32
N VAL A 74 -7.14 -33.03 21.53
CA VAL A 74 -6.51 -32.22 20.47
C VAL A 74 -7.54 -31.79 19.42
N VAL A 75 -8.45 -32.67 18.99
CA VAL A 75 -9.54 -32.30 18.08
C VAL A 75 -10.45 -31.22 18.70
N ALA A 76 -10.83 -31.37 19.97
CA ALA A 76 -11.60 -30.35 20.69
C ALA A 76 -10.85 -29.00 20.75
N GLY A 77 -9.54 -29.04 20.98
CA GLY A 77 -8.70 -27.85 20.98
C GLY A 77 -8.62 -27.17 19.62
N ILE A 78 -8.46 -27.94 18.53
CA ILE A 78 -8.52 -27.43 17.17
C ILE A 78 -9.86 -26.74 16.92
N LEU A 79 -10.97 -27.35 17.29
CA LEU A 79 -12.31 -26.78 17.11
C LEU A 79 -12.51 -25.49 17.92
N CYS A 80 -12.12 -25.47 19.19
CA CYS A 80 -12.18 -24.26 20.02
C CYS A 80 -11.31 -23.12 19.43
N THR A 81 -10.08 -23.42 19.01
CA THR A 81 -9.20 -22.41 18.41
C THR A 81 -9.74 -21.95 17.05
N PHE A 82 -10.38 -22.82 16.29
CA PHE A 82 -11.04 -22.44 15.04
C PHE A 82 -12.24 -21.53 15.27
N VAL A 83 -13.03 -21.78 16.30
CA VAL A 83 -14.12 -20.87 16.72
C VAL A 83 -13.55 -19.51 17.12
N LEU A 84 -12.46 -19.49 17.90
CA LEU A 84 -11.77 -18.25 18.25
C LEU A 84 -11.32 -17.48 17.00
N TYR A 85 -10.72 -18.16 16.04
CA TYR A 85 -10.35 -17.57 14.74
C TYR A 85 -11.55 -16.96 14.03
N GLN A 86 -12.69 -17.64 13.95
CA GLN A 86 -13.92 -17.14 13.34
C GLN A 86 -14.47 -15.88 14.03
N LEU A 87 -14.41 -15.84 15.37
CA LEU A 87 -14.81 -14.67 16.15
C LEU A 87 -13.89 -13.47 15.85
N LEU A 88 -12.58 -13.70 15.80
CA LEU A 88 -11.62 -12.65 15.50
C LEU A 88 -11.73 -12.12 14.07
N GLN A 89 -12.10 -12.97 13.10
CA GLN A 89 -12.36 -12.52 11.73
C GLN A 89 -13.58 -11.58 11.62
N ARG A 90 -14.58 -11.78 12.45
CA ARG A 90 -15.80 -10.96 12.48
C ARG A 90 -15.63 -9.65 13.25
N ALA A 91 -14.57 -9.53 14.06
CA ALA A 91 -14.28 -8.31 14.80
C ALA A 91 -14.00 -7.15 13.82
N GLN A 92 -14.68 -6.02 14.04
CA GLN A 92 -14.50 -4.81 13.24
C GLN A 92 -13.10 -4.22 13.43
N PRO A 93 -12.58 -3.43 12.44
CA PRO A 93 -11.29 -2.79 12.58
C PRO A 93 -11.27 -1.86 13.80
N GLN A 94 -10.46 -2.21 14.75
CA GLN A 94 -10.24 -1.50 16.01
C GLN A 94 -8.75 -1.26 16.20
N SER A 95 -8.37 -0.45 17.18
CA SER A 95 -6.97 -0.31 17.57
C SER A 95 -6.37 -1.67 17.97
N PHE A 96 -5.05 -1.81 17.83
CA PHE A 96 -4.33 -3.04 18.20
C PHE A 96 -4.69 -3.52 19.61
N GLY A 97 -4.67 -2.59 20.59
CA GLY A 97 -5.00 -2.92 21.98
C GLY A 97 -6.43 -3.45 22.17
N ALA A 98 -7.40 -2.85 21.48
CA ALA A 98 -8.79 -3.30 21.56
C ALA A 98 -8.98 -4.68 20.91
N ARG A 99 -8.32 -4.96 19.78
CA ARG A 99 -8.33 -6.30 19.14
C ARG A 99 -7.70 -7.35 20.05
N LEU A 100 -6.56 -7.02 20.66
CA LEU A 100 -5.89 -7.92 21.59
C LEU A 100 -6.76 -8.20 22.82
N ALA A 101 -7.33 -7.18 23.43
CA ALA A 101 -8.24 -7.34 24.57
C ALA A 101 -9.46 -8.20 24.21
N ALA A 102 -10.08 -7.97 23.07
CA ALA A 102 -11.19 -8.79 22.57
C ALA A 102 -10.77 -10.25 22.32
N ALA A 103 -9.59 -10.48 21.76
CA ALA A 103 -9.05 -11.82 21.52
C ALA A 103 -8.81 -12.59 22.81
N LEU A 104 -8.20 -11.94 23.80
CA LEU A 104 -7.94 -12.51 25.12
C LEU A 104 -9.26 -12.77 25.89
N GLY A 105 -10.22 -11.86 25.79
CA GLY A 105 -11.55 -12.04 26.39
C GLY A 105 -12.35 -13.18 25.75
N ALA A 106 -12.33 -13.27 24.41
CA ALA A 106 -13.01 -14.34 23.66
C ALA A 106 -12.39 -15.74 23.92
N ALA A 107 -11.12 -15.81 24.29
CA ALA A 107 -10.47 -17.07 24.64
C ALA A 107 -11.03 -17.66 25.95
N VAL A 108 -11.49 -16.86 26.92
CA VAL A 108 -11.93 -17.32 28.23
C VAL A 108 -13.05 -18.37 28.14
N PRO A 109 -14.21 -18.10 27.52
CA PRO A 109 -15.27 -19.11 27.44
C PRO A 109 -14.85 -20.37 26.66
N LEU A 110 -14.02 -20.24 25.65
CA LEU A 110 -13.54 -21.37 24.85
C LEU A 110 -12.57 -22.26 25.63
N VAL A 111 -11.76 -21.67 26.49
CA VAL A 111 -10.88 -22.42 27.40
C VAL A 111 -11.69 -23.19 28.45
N ILE A 112 -12.74 -22.61 28.97
CA ILE A 112 -13.63 -23.28 29.91
C ILE A 112 -14.31 -24.50 29.25
N ILE A 113 -14.80 -24.32 27.99
CA ILE A 113 -15.35 -25.43 27.20
C ILE A 113 -14.30 -26.52 26.99
N TYR A 114 -13.10 -26.13 26.62
CA TYR A 114 -11.99 -27.06 26.38
C TYR A 114 -11.61 -27.81 27.67
N ALA A 115 -11.50 -27.11 28.80
CA ALA A 115 -11.18 -27.70 30.10
C ALA A 115 -12.28 -28.69 30.55
N THR A 116 -13.56 -28.36 30.30
CA THR A 116 -14.69 -29.26 30.55
C THR A 116 -14.59 -30.55 29.71
N VAL A 117 -14.31 -30.40 28.39
CA VAL A 117 -14.09 -31.58 27.52
C VAL A 117 -12.91 -32.42 28.02
N ASN A 118 -11.83 -31.77 28.44
CA ASN A 118 -10.66 -32.46 28.99
C ASN A 118 -11.04 -33.27 30.26
N LEU A 119 -11.79 -32.65 31.18
CA LEU A 119 -12.29 -33.32 32.38
C LEU A 119 -13.16 -34.55 32.01
N LEU A 120 -14.13 -34.39 31.10
CA LEU A 120 -15.01 -35.48 30.68
C LEU A 120 -14.23 -36.64 30.06
N VAL A 121 -13.25 -36.34 29.19
CA VAL A 121 -12.44 -37.38 28.51
C VAL A 121 -11.57 -38.15 29.50
N PHE A 122 -10.88 -37.50 30.40
CA PHE A 122 -9.87 -38.15 31.24
C PHE A 122 -10.42 -38.70 32.56
N TYR A 123 -11.56 -38.20 33.03
CA TYR A 123 -12.10 -38.59 34.34
C TYR A 123 -13.43 -39.36 34.24
N TYR A 124 -14.23 -39.14 33.19
CA TYR A 124 -15.55 -39.77 33.08
C TYR A 124 -15.65 -40.79 31.96
N TRP A 125 -15.28 -40.45 30.72
CA TRP A 125 -15.48 -41.33 29.58
C TRP A 125 -14.40 -42.40 29.45
N PHE A 126 -13.17 -42.03 29.72
CA PHE A 126 -12.01 -42.92 29.60
C PHE A 126 -11.07 -42.68 30.81
N PRO A 127 -11.50 -43.02 32.05
CA PRO A 127 -10.73 -42.74 33.25
C PRO A 127 -9.34 -43.37 33.18
N VAL A 128 -8.35 -42.69 33.70
CA VAL A 128 -6.95 -43.18 33.84
C VAL A 128 -6.87 -43.89 35.18
N SER A 129 -5.93 -44.84 35.32
CA SER A 129 -5.75 -45.62 36.57
C SER A 129 -5.63 -44.77 37.85
N ASP A 130 -5.00 -43.58 37.73
CA ASP A 130 -4.86 -42.66 38.86
C ASP A 130 -6.02 -41.65 39.00
N SER A 131 -6.99 -41.62 38.07
CA SER A 131 -8.09 -40.66 38.10
C SER A 131 -8.97 -40.82 39.36
N ALA A 132 -9.18 -42.03 39.82
CA ALA A 132 -9.94 -42.29 41.02
C ALA A 132 -9.30 -41.68 42.28
N LYS A 133 -7.97 -41.80 42.41
CA LYS A 133 -7.22 -41.17 43.50
C LYS A 133 -7.32 -39.65 43.47
N ILE A 134 -7.17 -39.06 42.30
CA ILE A 134 -7.27 -37.59 42.10
C ILE A 134 -8.68 -37.12 42.46
N ILE A 135 -9.71 -37.85 42.05
CA ILE A 135 -11.10 -37.51 42.38
C ILE A 135 -11.30 -37.58 43.87
N GLU A 136 -10.82 -38.66 44.54
CA GLU A 136 -10.95 -38.85 46.01
C GLU A 136 -10.25 -37.71 46.77
N GLU A 137 -9.00 -37.37 46.37
CA GLU A 137 -8.27 -36.24 46.97
C GLU A 137 -8.99 -34.90 46.77
N MET A 138 -9.53 -34.65 45.57
CA MET A 138 -10.26 -33.42 45.29
C MET A 138 -11.61 -33.36 46.00
N GLN A 139 -12.33 -34.46 46.12
CA GLN A 139 -13.57 -34.55 46.88
C GLN A 139 -13.35 -34.32 48.39
N LEU A 140 -12.23 -34.84 48.91
CA LEU A 140 -11.85 -34.60 50.29
C LEU A 140 -11.52 -33.13 50.56
N LYS A 141 -10.84 -32.49 49.64
CA LYS A 141 -10.42 -31.10 49.77
C LYS A 141 -11.54 -30.10 49.43
N TYR A 142 -12.40 -30.43 48.48
CA TYR A 142 -13.48 -29.57 47.95
C TYR A 142 -14.77 -30.39 47.79
N PRO A 143 -15.45 -30.77 48.87
CA PRO A 143 -16.54 -31.76 48.81
C PRO A 143 -17.71 -31.43 47.87
N VAL A 144 -18.01 -30.13 47.66
CA VAL A 144 -19.14 -29.67 46.83
C VAL A 144 -18.69 -29.14 45.48
N ALA A 145 -17.42 -28.74 45.32
CA ALA A 145 -16.96 -27.96 44.15
C ALA A 145 -15.76 -28.55 43.43
N TRP A 146 -15.43 -29.82 43.67
CA TRP A 146 -14.22 -30.44 43.15
C TRP A 146 -14.11 -30.40 41.62
N GLU A 147 -15.21 -30.63 40.87
CA GLU A 147 -15.24 -30.53 39.41
C GLU A 147 -14.95 -29.10 38.95
N THR A 148 -15.60 -28.12 39.60
CA THR A 148 -15.39 -26.72 39.32
C THR A 148 -13.93 -26.30 39.54
N MET A 149 -13.30 -26.82 40.59
CA MET A 149 -11.89 -26.55 40.87
C MET A 149 -10.96 -27.18 39.85
N LEU A 150 -11.23 -28.40 39.39
CA LEU A 150 -10.49 -29.04 38.32
C LEU A 150 -10.64 -28.30 36.97
N ILE A 151 -11.86 -27.86 36.64
CA ILE A 151 -12.10 -27.06 35.43
C ILE A 151 -11.36 -25.72 35.52
N LEU A 152 -11.42 -25.05 36.66
CA LEU A 152 -10.77 -23.75 36.87
C LEU A 152 -9.24 -23.87 36.75
N ASP A 153 -8.64 -24.83 37.47
CA ASP A 153 -7.20 -25.08 37.38
C ASP A 153 -6.73 -25.46 35.96
N SER A 154 -7.47 -26.33 35.29
CA SER A 154 -7.26 -26.65 33.88
C SER A 154 -7.40 -25.42 32.98
N SER A 155 -8.45 -24.61 33.23
CA SER A 155 -8.67 -23.39 32.42
C SER A 155 -7.52 -22.41 32.55
N ILE A 156 -6.97 -22.19 33.73
CA ILE A 156 -5.81 -21.32 33.94
C ILE A 156 -4.59 -21.82 33.13
N ARG A 157 -4.31 -23.10 33.17
CA ARG A 157 -3.20 -23.70 32.43
C ARG A 157 -3.36 -23.59 30.93
N TRP A 158 -4.56 -23.86 30.41
CA TRP A 158 -4.85 -23.82 28.98
C TRP A 158 -5.07 -22.42 28.43
N TYR A 159 -5.44 -21.47 29.29
CA TYR A 159 -5.65 -20.08 28.86
C TYR A 159 -4.42 -19.50 28.17
N PHE A 160 -3.24 -19.71 28.72
CA PHE A 160 -2.01 -19.19 28.11
C PHE A 160 -1.75 -19.76 26.72
N PHE A 161 -2.14 -21.00 26.47
CA PHE A 161 -1.97 -21.65 25.16
C PHE A 161 -2.86 -21.00 24.10
N PHE A 162 -4.14 -20.76 24.40
CA PHE A 162 -5.06 -20.05 23.53
C PHE A 162 -4.70 -18.56 23.41
N ALA A 163 -4.31 -17.91 24.48
CA ALA A 163 -3.95 -16.51 24.52
C ALA A 163 -2.71 -16.21 23.67
N VAL A 164 -1.69 -17.05 23.74
CA VAL A 164 -0.48 -16.91 22.90
C VAL A 164 -0.84 -17.02 21.42
N TRP A 165 -1.63 -18.03 21.04
CA TRP A 165 -2.06 -18.15 19.65
C TRP A 165 -2.87 -16.94 19.19
N ALA A 166 -3.82 -16.49 20.00
CA ALA A 166 -4.66 -15.32 19.70
C ALA A 166 -3.83 -14.03 19.57
N ALA A 167 -2.86 -13.82 20.48
CA ALA A 167 -1.97 -12.68 20.44
C ALA A 167 -1.09 -12.68 19.19
N LEU A 168 -0.51 -13.84 18.82
CA LEU A 168 0.27 -13.99 17.59
C LEU A 168 -0.57 -13.74 16.35
N TYR A 169 -1.81 -14.25 16.30
CA TYR A 169 -2.73 -14.02 15.21
C TYR A 169 -3.05 -12.53 15.02
N VAL A 170 -3.38 -11.82 16.11
CA VAL A 170 -3.65 -10.38 16.10
C VAL A 170 -2.41 -9.58 15.70
N ALA A 171 -1.24 -9.92 16.26
CA ALA A 171 0.01 -9.24 15.93
C ALA A 171 0.39 -9.41 14.45
N PHE A 172 0.24 -10.63 13.92
CA PHE A 172 0.53 -10.90 12.52
C PHE A 172 -0.44 -10.18 11.57
N GLY A 173 -1.73 -10.17 11.93
CA GLY A 173 -2.75 -9.41 11.20
C GLY A 173 -2.44 -7.91 11.18
N TYR A 174 -2.09 -7.34 12.31
CA TYR A 174 -1.72 -5.93 12.41
C TYR A 174 -0.45 -5.60 11.62
N ALA A 175 0.57 -6.47 11.68
CA ALA A 175 1.78 -6.29 10.88
C ALA A 175 1.50 -6.30 9.37
N ASN A 176 0.59 -7.16 8.90
CA ASN A 176 0.19 -7.19 7.49
C ASN A 176 -0.57 -5.92 7.09
N GLU A 177 -1.46 -5.40 7.95
CA GLU A 177 -2.16 -4.12 7.72
C GLU A 177 -1.16 -2.96 7.60
N MET A 178 -0.18 -2.87 8.50
CA MET A 178 0.86 -1.84 8.45
C MET A 178 1.69 -1.90 7.16
N ARG A 179 2.11 -3.10 6.76
CA ARG A 179 2.82 -3.31 5.48
C ARG A 179 1.99 -2.93 4.26
N ALA A 180 0.67 -3.17 4.30
CA ALA A 180 -0.23 -2.77 3.22
C ALA A 180 -0.36 -1.24 3.13
N VAL A 181 -0.47 -0.54 4.26
CA VAL A 181 -0.48 0.93 4.32
C VAL A 181 0.83 1.52 3.79
N GLU A 182 1.97 0.97 4.22
CA GLU A 182 3.29 1.43 3.77
C GLU A 182 3.49 1.25 2.26
N ARG A 183 3.07 0.11 1.69
CA ARG A 183 3.12 -0.13 0.23
C ARG A 183 2.29 0.89 -0.53
N ARG A 184 1.07 1.22 -0.04
CA ARG A 184 0.22 2.25 -0.65
C ARG A 184 0.88 3.62 -0.61
N ALA A 185 1.42 4.01 0.55
CA ALA A 185 2.11 5.29 0.70
C ALA A 185 3.31 5.41 -0.25
N ASN A 186 4.10 4.34 -0.39
CA ASN A 186 5.24 4.31 -1.31
C ASN A 186 4.80 4.38 -2.78
N HIS A 187 3.69 3.70 -3.15
CA HIS A 187 3.15 3.77 -4.50
C HIS A 187 2.73 5.20 -4.87
N PHE A 188 1.97 5.88 -3.98
CA PHE A 188 1.58 7.28 -4.22
C PHE A 188 2.78 8.23 -4.29
N ARG A 189 3.82 8.01 -3.48
CA ARG A 189 5.06 8.80 -3.57
C ARG A 189 5.74 8.62 -4.92
N MET A 190 5.85 7.39 -5.42
CA MET A 190 6.45 7.11 -6.71
C MET A 190 5.63 7.71 -7.87
N GLU A 191 4.29 7.64 -7.81
CA GLU A 191 3.42 8.28 -8.80
C GLU A 191 3.60 9.80 -8.80
N ALA A 192 3.64 10.44 -7.62
CA ALA A 192 3.88 11.87 -7.49
C ALA A 192 5.24 12.28 -8.06
N GLN A 193 6.31 11.54 -7.72
CA GLN A 193 7.65 11.78 -8.29
C GLN A 193 7.68 11.61 -9.82
N THR A 194 7.02 10.57 -10.34
CA THR A 194 6.93 10.35 -11.77
C THR A 194 6.16 11.47 -12.48
N ALA A 195 5.08 11.96 -11.86
CA ALA A 195 4.33 13.09 -12.37
C ALA A 195 5.17 14.39 -12.37
N GLN A 196 5.92 14.63 -11.30
CA GLN A 196 6.87 15.76 -11.23
C GLN A 196 7.96 15.67 -12.29
N LEU A 197 8.58 14.51 -12.49
CA LEU A 197 9.58 14.31 -13.53
C LEU A 197 9.00 14.52 -14.93
N ARG A 198 7.78 14.06 -15.19
CA ARG A 198 7.09 14.31 -16.46
C ARG A 198 6.80 15.80 -16.66
N ALA A 199 6.31 16.48 -15.62
CA ALA A 199 6.07 17.93 -15.69
C ALA A 199 7.38 18.67 -16.03
N LEU A 200 8.49 18.33 -15.35
CA LEU A 200 9.80 18.90 -15.62
C LEU A 200 10.29 18.60 -17.06
N HIS A 201 10.03 17.38 -17.54
CA HIS A 201 10.40 16.98 -18.91
C HIS A 201 9.61 17.72 -20.00
N TYR A 202 8.36 18.12 -19.69
CA TYR A 202 7.53 18.93 -20.60
C TYR A 202 7.89 20.42 -20.59
N GLN A 203 8.61 20.92 -19.57
CA GLN A 203 9.07 22.32 -19.54
C GLN A 203 10.09 22.65 -20.63
N VAL A 204 10.82 21.64 -21.12
CA VAL A 204 11.70 21.80 -22.30
C VAL A 204 11.08 21.02 -23.43
N ASN A 205 10.54 21.71 -24.44
CA ASN A 205 10.01 21.08 -25.64
C ASN A 205 11.15 20.39 -26.43
N PRO A 206 11.28 19.03 -26.39
CA PRO A 206 12.40 18.33 -27.03
C PRO A 206 12.46 18.58 -28.56
N HIS A 207 11.28 18.74 -29.18
CA HIS A 207 11.18 18.99 -30.61
C HIS A 207 11.71 20.38 -30.95
N PHE A 208 11.44 21.40 -30.13
CA PHE A 208 12.05 22.71 -30.30
C PHE A 208 13.58 22.63 -30.24
N LEU A 209 14.09 21.95 -29.20
CA LEU A 209 15.54 21.81 -29.01
C LEU A 209 16.23 21.13 -30.23
N PHE A 210 15.69 19.98 -30.67
CA PHE A 210 16.21 19.29 -31.86
C PHE A 210 16.17 20.15 -33.12
N ASN A 211 15.09 20.88 -33.34
CA ASN A 211 14.96 21.75 -34.51
C ASN A 211 15.92 22.93 -34.45
N THR A 212 16.13 23.53 -33.28
CA THR A 212 17.09 24.61 -33.06
C THR A 212 18.53 24.14 -33.33
N LEU A 213 18.93 22.96 -32.83
CA LEU A 213 20.23 22.37 -33.07
C LEU A 213 20.47 22.05 -34.57
N ASN A 214 19.46 21.57 -35.28
CA ASN A 214 19.53 21.33 -36.71
C ASN A 214 19.70 22.64 -37.49
N SER A 215 18.97 23.70 -37.12
CA SER A 215 19.13 25.03 -37.74
C SER A 215 20.50 25.61 -37.47
N LEU A 216 21.00 25.48 -36.23
CA LEU A 216 22.35 25.89 -35.86
C LEU A 216 23.43 25.17 -36.70
N SER A 217 23.30 23.84 -36.86
CA SER A 217 24.19 23.07 -37.74
C SER A 217 24.19 23.59 -39.17
N THR A 218 23.00 23.95 -39.69
CA THR A 218 22.86 24.51 -41.03
C THR A 218 23.53 25.88 -41.15
N LEU A 219 23.42 26.77 -40.16
CA LEU A 219 24.09 28.07 -40.13
C LEU A 219 25.62 27.92 -40.12
N VAL A 220 26.13 27.00 -39.33
CA VAL A 220 27.56 26.70 -39.24
C VAL A 220 28.08 26.20 -40.60
N LEU A 221 27.37 25.28 -41.26
CA LEU A 221 27.74 24.76 -42.58
C LEU A 221 27.67 25.82 -43.69
N LYS A 222 26.78 26.81 -43.58
CA LYS A 222 26.68 27.96 -44.51
C LYS A 222 27.74 29.04 -44.24
N GLY A 223 28.49 28.95 -43.15
CA GLY A 223 29.43 29.97 -42.74
C GLY A 223 28.84 31.22 -42.08
N SER A 224 27.55 31.21 -41.76
CA SER A 224 26.84 32.31 -41.08
C SER A 224 27.19 32.38 -39.57
N LYS A 225 28.48 32.68 -39.28
CA LYS A 225 29.01 32.61 -37.91
C LYS A 225 28.28 33.52 -36.93
N SER A 226 27.98 34.76 -37.33
CA SER A 226 27.31 35.73 -36.44
C SER A 226 25.87 35.28 -36.08
N GLU A 227 25.12 34.77 -37.06
CA GLU A 227 23.76 34.26 -36.82
C GLU A 227 23.78 33.02 -35.92
N ALA A 228 24.74 32.11 -36.11
CA ALA A 228 24.92 30.93 -35.29
C ALA A 228 25.25 31.32 -33.85
N GLU A 229 26.12 32.31 -33.62
CA GLU A 229 26.51 32.81 -32.31
C GLU A 229 25.29 33.43 -31.58
N THR A 230 24.55 34.29 -32.28
CA THR A 230 23.31 34.88 -31.75
C THR A 230 22.28 33.82 -31.36
N MET A 231 22.09 32.80 -32.20
CA MET A 231 21.17 31.71 -31.94
C MET A 231 21.57 30.89 -30.71
N ILE A 232 22.88 30.62 -30.49
CA ILE A 232 23.38 29.95 -29.29
C ILE A 232 23.11 30.79 -28.03
N MET A 233 23.35 32.10 -28.12
CA MET A 233 23.14 32.98 -26.97
C MET A 233 21.65 33.06 -26.59
N ASN A 234 20.78 33.21 -27.58
CA ASN A 234 19.33 33.24 -27.33
C ASN A 234 18.82 31.91 -26.79
N LEU A 235 19.26 30.76 -27.33
CA LEU A 235 18.92 29.44 -26.81
C LEU A 235 19.38 29.24 -25.35
N SER A 236 20.64 29.63 -25.07
CA SER A 236 21.18 29.51 -23.70
C SER A 236 20.41 30.37 -22.70
N SER A 237 20.06 31.61 -23.10
CA SER A 237 19.29 32.54 -22.27
C SER A 237 17.87 32.04 -22.07
N PHE A 238 17.21 31.58 -23.13
CA PHE A 238 15.86 30.99 -23.04
C PHE A 238 15.82 29.76 -22.11
N LEU A 239 16.75 28.80 -22.29
CA LEU A 239 16.81 27.61 -21.45
C LEU A 239 17.10 27.96 -20.00
N ARG A 240 18.02 28.87 -19.73
CA ARG A 240 18.32 29.32 -18.36
C ARG A 240 17.11 29.95 -17.71
N SER A 241 16.41 30.84 -18.39
CA SER A 241 15.23 31.52 -17.86
C SER A 241 14.08 30.53 -17.66
N SER A 242 13.77 29.66 -18.65
CA SER A 242 12.65 28.71 -18.55
C SER A 242 12.86 27.59 -17.52
N LEU A 243 14.12 27.23 -17.21
CA LEU A 243 14.43 26.18 -16.20
C LEU A 243 14.61 26.73 -14.78
N ALA A 244 14.87 28.03 -14.64
CA ALA A 244 15.12 28.66 -13.33
C ALA A 244 13.86 29.13 -12.60
N VAL A 245 12.73 29.16 -13.30
CA VAL A 245 11.49 29.76 -12.74
C VAL A 245 10.61 28.68 -12.11
N ASP A 246 10.04 29.02 -10.95
CA ASP A 246 9.02 28.20 -10.29
C ASP A 246 7.71 28.30 -11.11
N PRO A 247 7.11 27.19 -11.54
CA PRO A 247 5.86 27.19 -12.31
C PRO A 247 4.66 27.86 -11.62
N GLU A 248 4.70 28.01 -10.29
CA GLU A 248 3.67 28.69 -9.51
C GLU A 248 3.92 30.19 -9.35
N GLN A 249 5.03 30.70 -9.86
CA GLN A 249 5.40 32.10 -9.75
C GLN A 249 4.58 32.96 -10.72
N LEU A 250 4.17 34.14 -10.26
CA LEU A 250 3.64 35.22 -11.12
C LEU A 250 4.80 36.14 -11.49
N VAL A 251 4.83 36.50 -12.78
CA VAL A 251 5.79 37.48 -13.35
C VAL A 251 5.05 38.66 -13.96
N SER A 252 5.72 39.75 -14.23
CA SER A 252 5.11 40.85 -14.99
C SER A 252 4.93 40.42 -16.45
N LEU A 253 3.92 40.99 -17.12
CA LEU A 253 3.70 40.71 -18.55
C LEU A 253 4.92 41.08 -19.40
N ASP A 254 5.63 42.13 -19.02
CA ASP A 254 6.87 42.55 -19.70
C ASP A 254 7.96 41.46 -19.57
N GLU A 255 8.17 40.87 -18.36
CA GLU A 255 9.09 39.75 -18.17
C GLU A 255 8.68 38.52 -18.95
N GLU A 256 7.39 38.15 -18.99
CA GLU A 256 6.88 37.05 -19.81
C GLU A 256 7.14 37.29 -21.28
N ILE A 257 6.86 38.48 -21.80
CA ILE A 257 7.11 38.84 -23.18
C ILE A 257 8.62 38.87 -23.51
N ALA A 258 9.46 39.36 -22.60
CA ALA A 258 10.92 39.30 -22.79
C ALA A 258 11.40 37.86 -22.99
N LEU A 259 10.87 36.94 -22.23
CA LEU A 259 11.17 35.51 -22.38
C LEU A 259 10.66 34.95 -23.73
N GLN A 260 9.43 35.33 -24.11
CA GLN A 260 8.88 34.90 -25.41
C GLN A 260 9.62 35.48 -26.60
N ARG A 261 10.20 36.67 -26.48
CA ARG A 261 11.06 37.25 -27.54
C ARG A 261 12.28 36.37 -27.83
N LEU A 262 12.97 35.86 -26.79
CA LEU A 262 14.10 34.93 -27.01
C LEU A 262 13.68 33.67 -27.79
N TYR A 263 12.52 33.12 -27.50
CA TYR A 263 11.95 31.99 -28.23
C TYR A 263 11.62 32.36 -29.69
N LEU A 264 10.98 33.48 -29.89
CA LEU A 264 10.59 33.98 -31.22
C LEU A 264 11.79 34.32 -32.11
N ASP A 265 12.85 34.89 -31.53
CA ASP A 265 14.11 35.21 -32.29
C ASP A 265 14.78 33.92 -32.80
N ILE A 266 14.74 32.83 -31.98
CA ILE A 266 15.24 31.53 -32.41
C ILE A 266 14.39 30.99 -33.58
N GLU A 267 13.06 31.08 -33.46
CA GLU A 267 12.15 30.60 -34.52
C GLU A 267 12.19 31.49 -35.77
N GLN A 268 12.43 32.80 -35.67
CA GLN A 268 12.66 33.69 -36.82
C GLN A 268 13.94 33.33 -37.58
N THR A 269 15.00 33.00 -36.87
CA THR A 269 16.24 32.50 -37.49
C THR A 269 16.01 31.19 -38.26
N ARG A 270 15.05 30.39 -37.82
CA ARG A 270 14.65 29.13 -38.46
C ARG A 270 13.71 29.36 -39.65
N PHE A 271 12.86 30.38 -39.60
CA PHE A 271 11.87 30.71 -40.62
C PHE A 271 11.99 32.20 -41.09
N PRO A 272 13.14 32.60 -41.63
CA PRO A 272 13.46 34.01 -41.86
C PRO A 272 12.46 34.74 -42.76
N ASP A 273 11.94 34.04 -43.78
CA ASP A 273 11.04 34.66 -44.76
C ASP A 273 9.55 34.45 -44.43
N ARG A 274 9.25 33.75 -43.34
CA ARG A 274 7.90 33.23 -43.06
C ARG A 274 7.35 33.65 -41.72
N LEU A 275 8.20 33.98 -40.75
CA LEU A 275 7.81 34.43 -39.45
C LEU A 275 8.16 35.89 -39.27
N GLN A 276 7.11 36.74 -39.20
CA GLN A 276 7.21 38.16 -38.81
C GLN A 276 6.57 38.29 -37.44
N VAL A 277 7.29 38.91 -36.53
CA VAL A 277 6.86 39.11 -35.16
C VAL A 277 6.62 40.59 -34.88
N GLU A 278 5.43 40.91 -34.45
CA GLU A 278 5.08 42.25 -33.97
C GLU A 278 4.51 42.11 -32.54
N VAL A 279 5.03 42.90 -31.60
CA VAL A 279 4.63 42.86 -30.22
C VAL A 279 4.14 44.25 -29.81
N MET A 280 2.85 44.38 -29.56
CA MET A 280 2.23 45.58 -29.08
C MET A 280 1.63 45.34 -27.68
N ILE A 281 2.12 46.06 -26.68
CA ILE A 281 1.63 45.99 -25.31
C ILE A 281 1.22 47.39 -24.91
N PRO A 282 -0.04 47.59 -24.47
CA PRO A 282 -0.44 48.85 -23.86
C PRO A 282 0.38 49.10 -22.59
N ALA A 283 0.85 50.35 -22.40
CA ALA A 283 1.73 50.67 -21.28
C ALA A 283 1.08 50.37 -19.89
N GLU A 284 -0.25 50.41 -19.82
CA GLU A 284 -1.00 50.10 -18.60
C GLU A 284 -0.96 48.63 -18.22
N LEU A 285 -0.58 47.71 -19.16
CA LEU A 285 -0.56 46.28 -18.95
C LEU A 285 0.86 45.70 -18.75
N GLU A 286 1.91 46.47 -18.94
CA GLU A 286 3.30 46.02 -18.82
C GLU A 286 3.58 45.35 -17.47
N HIS A 287 3.01 45.89 -16.40
CA HIS A 287 3.18 45.39 -15.02
C HIS A 287 2.04 44.47 -14.56
N ALA A 288 1.17 44.01 -15.46
CA ALA A 288 0.14 43.06 -15.11
C ALA A 288 0.79 41.71 -14.73
N CYS A 289 0.37 41.13 -13.61
CA CYS A 289 0.88 39.85 -13.16
C CYS A 289 0.24 38.67 -13.92
N VAL A 290 1.05 37.85 -14.53
CA VAL A 290 0.62 36.63 -15.27
C VAL A 290 1.40 35.41 -14.77
N PRO A 291 0.83 34.21 -14.89
CA PRO A 291 1.62 32.99 -14.66
C PRO A 291 2.76 32.88 -15.67
N VAL A 292 3.91 32.50 -15.22
CA VAL A 292 5.09 32.29 -16.06
C VAL A 292 4.82 31.27 -17.16
N LEU A 293 5.37 31.50 -18.38
CA LEU A 293 5.21 30.64 -19.56
C LEU A 293 3.74 30.48 -20.03
N ILE A 294 2.82 31.34 -19.61
CA ILE A 294 1.41 31.25 -20.03
C ILE A 294 1.22 31.49 -21.54
N LEU A 295 2.08 32.30 -22.14
CA LEU A 295 2.04 32.60 -23.57
C LEU A 295 2.74 31.54 -24.42
N GLN A 296 3.68 30.77 -23.85
CA GLN A 296 4.47 29.79 -24.55
C GLN A 296 3.63 28.79 -25.38
N PRO A 297 2.60 28.10 -24.82
CA PRO A 297 1.81 27.13 -25.57
C PRO A 297 1.02 27.77 -26.72
N ILE A 298 0.63 29.04 -26.57
CA ILE A 298 -0.12 29.77 -27.59
C ILE A 298 0.80 30.09 -28.77
N ILE A 299 1.99 30.61 -28.47
CA ILE A 299 3.00 30.97 -29.47
C ILE A 299 3.51 29.70 -30.21
N GLU A 300 3.80 28.63 -29.46
CA GLU A 300 4.18 27.33 -30.05
C GLU A 300 3.12 26.80 -31.02
N ASN A 301 1.85 26.87 -30.62
CA ASN A 301 0.74 26.43 -31.49
C ASN A 301 0.61 27.32 -32.72
N ALA A 302 0.77 28.64 -32.58
CA ALA A 302 0.73 29.56 -33.73
C ALA A 302 1.83 29.26 -34.74
N ILE A 303 3.06 29.03 -34.30
CA ILE A 303 4.18 28.65 -35.17
C ILE A 303 3.95 27.26 -35.77
N LYS A 304 3.61 26.28 -34.98
CA LYS A 304 3.42 24.89 -35.42
C LYS A 304 2.35 24.75 -36.50
N TYR A 305 1.25 25.47 -36.38
CA TYR A 305 0.11 25.29 -37.28
C TYR A 305 -0.02 26.45 -38.28
N GLY A 306 0.54 27.62 -38.00
CA GLY A 306 0.47 28.78 -38.87
C GLY A 306 1.69 28.93 -39.79
N VAL A 307 2.88 28.64 -39.30
CA VAL A 307 4.16 28.87 -40.01
C VAL A 307 4.77 27.59 -40.56
N ALA A 308 4.90 26.54 -39.75
CA ALA A 308 5.62 25.32 -40.12
C ALA A 308 5.03 24.52 -41.30
N PRO A 309 3.68 24.40 -41.49
CA PRO A 309 3.10 23.60 -42.57
C PRO A 309 3.08 24.26 -43.96
N ARG A 310 3.37 25.55 -44.06
CA ARG A 310 3.29 26.26 -45.32
C ARG A 310 4.63 26.14 -46.07
N PRO A 311 4.62 25.85 -47.41
CA PRO A 311 5.82 25.76 -48.23
C PRO A 311 6.50 27.10 -48.40
#